data_c54ea3464a8446903ed4f94dbeb9ad3b
#
_entry.id   c54ea3464a8446903ed4f94dbeb9ad3b
#
_cell.length_a   1.000
_cell.length_b   1.000
_cell.length_c   1.000
_cell.angle_alpha   90.00
_cell.angle_beta   90.00
_cell.angle_gamma   90.00
#
_symmetry.space_group_name_H-M   'P 1'
#
loop_
_entity.id
_entity.type
_entity.pdbx_description
1 polymer ?
#
loop_
_entity_poly.entity_id
_entity_poly.type
_entity_poly.pdbx_seq_one_letter_code
_entity_poly.pdbx_strand_id
1 'polypeptide(L)' 'MYKRIKDLREDCDLKQSDIAKVINTTQQQYSKIENGKSEPTAEKLVKLAQFYKVSVDYILGLTDKK' A
#
# COMPACT_ATOMS: atom_id res chain seq x y z
N MET A 1 8.92 -7.64 1.78
CA MET A 1 8.76 -6.24 1.40
C MET A 1 7.57 -6.05 0.49
N TYR A 2 6.90 -4.93 0.60
CA TYR A 2 5.64 -4.69 -0.10
C TYR A 2 5.86 -3.79 -1.31
N LYS A 3 6.71 -4.24 -2.23
CA LYS A 3 7.07 -3.47 -3.41
C LYS A 3 5.86 -3.04 -4.23
N ARG A 4 4.83 -3.89 -4.30
CA ARG A 4 3.63 -3.58 -5.09
C ARG A 4 2.85 -2.39 -4.56
N ILE A 5 2.96 -2.07 -3.27
CA ILE A 5 2.33 -0.87 -2.71
C ILE A 5 2.89 0.38 -3.38
N LYS A 6 4.21 0.46 -3.50
CA LYS A 6 4.86 1.58 -4.17
C LYS A 6 4.51 1.61 -5.66
N ASP A 7 4.55 0.46 -6.31
CA ASP A 7 4.23 0.36 -7.74
C ASP A 7 2.82 0.83 -8.03
N LEU A 8 1.85 0.40 -7.21
CA LEU A 8 0.45 0.81 -7.38
C LEU A 8 0.30 2.32 -7.20
N ARG A 9 0.97 2.88 -6.19
CA ARG A 9 0.91 4.32 -5.94
C ARG A 9 1.48 5.10 -7.12
N GLU A 10 2.63 4.70 -7.62
CA GLU A 10 3.27 5.37 -8.75
C GLU A 10 2.46 5.24 -10.03
N ASP A 11 1.86 4.08 -10.26
CA ASP A 11 0.99 3.87 -11.42
C ASP A 11 -0.22 4.80 -11.42
N CYS A 12 -0.68 5.21 -10.24
CA CYS A 12 -1.80 6.14 -10.11
C CYS A 12 -1.36 7.61 -9.99
N ASP A 13 -0.06 7.89 -10.13
CA ASP A 13 0.51 9.23 -10.00
C ASP A 13 0.16 9.90 -8.67
N LEU A 14 0.16 9.10 -7.59
CA LEU A 14 -0.18 9.60 -6.26
C LEU A 14 1.07 9.82 -5.43
N LYS A 15 0.98 10.77 -4.50
CA LYS A 15 2.05 11.04 -3.53
C LYS A 15 1.88 10.14 -2.31
N GLN A 16 2.96 9.94 -1.56
CA GLN A 16 2.89 9.20 -0.30
C GLN A 16 1.88 9.82 0.66
N SER A 17 1.81 11.16 0.71
CA SER A 17 0.87 11.85 1.58
C SER A 17 -0.59 11.55 1.21
N ASP A 18 -0.87 11.35 -0.07
CA ASP A 18 -2.23 11.01 -0.51
C ASP A 18 -2.65 9.64 0.02
N ILE A 19 -1.77 8.65 -0.10
CA ILE A 19 -2.09 7.29 0.34
C ILE A 19 -2.09 7.20 1.86
N ALA A 20 -1.23 7.94 2.54
CA ALA A 20 -1.23 7.99 4.00
C ALA A 20 -2.62 8.38 4.53
N LYS A 21 -3.28 9.34 3.86
CA LYS A 21 -4.65 9.74 4.23
C LYS A 21 -5.64 8.60 3.99
N VAL A 22 -5.50 7.89 2.89
CA VAL A 22 -6.40 6.78 2.55
C VAL A 22 -6.39 5.71 3.63
N ILE A 23 -5.21 5.37 4.14
CA ILE A 23 -5.07 4.32 5.14
C ILE A 23 -5.01 4.88 6.58
N ASN A 24 -5.33 6.17 6.73
CA ASN A 24 -5.46 6.81 8.03
C ASN A 24 -4.18 6.74 8.86
N THR A 25 -3.08 7.14 8.27
CA THR A 25 -1.78 7.16 8.95
C THR A 25 -1.00 8.41 8.54
N THR A 26 0.17 8.61 9.13
CA THR A 26 1.05 9.72 8.76
C THR A 26 1.89 9.36 7.54
N GLN A 27 2.36 10.39 6.83
CA GLN A 27 3.24 10.17 5.69
C GLN A 27 4.53 9.46 6.12
N GLN A 28 5.06 9.80 7.29
CA GLN A 28 6.28 9.16 7.79
C GLN A 28 6.08 7.67 8.02
N GLN A 29 4.95 7.30 8.63
CA GLN A 29 4.64 5.90 8.89
C GLN A 29 4.40 5.15 7.58
N TYR A 30 3.69 5.76 6.65
CA TYR A 30 3.46 5.14 5.34
C TYR A 30 4.79 4.94 4.59
N SER A 31 5.69 5.94 4.64
CA SER A 31 7.00 5.84 4.01
C SER A 31 7.79 4.63 4.55
N LYS A 32 7.70 4.39 5.84
CA LYS A 32 8.35 3.22 6.44
C LYS A 32 7.79 1.91 5.90
N ILE A 33 6.48 1.88 5.64
CA ILE A 33 5.85 0.70 5.04
C ILE A 33 6.38 0.46 3.63
N GLU A 34 6.45 1.48 2.80
CA GLU A 34 7.00 1.35 1.44
C GLU A 34 8.46 0.90 1.45
N ASN A 35 9.23 1.39 2.39
CA ASN A 35 10.66 1.10 2.46
C ASN A 35 10.97 -0.22 3.18
N GLY A 36 9.96 -0.94 3.61
CA GLY A 36 10.15 -2.22 4.28
C GLY A 36 10.62 -2.13 5.72
N LYS A 37 10.59 -0.94 6.32
CA LYS A 37 11.01 -0.72 7.70
C LYS A 37 9.88 -0.98 8.70
N SER A 38 8.65 -1.03 8.24
CA SER A 38 7.48 -1.27 9.07
C SER A 38 6.49 -2.11 8.28
N GLU A 39 5.80 -3.01 8.95
CA GLU A 39 4.79 -3.83 8.29
C GLU A 39 3.42 -3.19 8.44
N PRO A 40 2.61 -3.17 7.37
CA PRO A 40 1.25 -2.66 7.47
C PRO A 40 0.39 -3.64 8.26
N THR A 41 -0.58 -3.10 9.00
CA THR A 41 -1.57 -3.95 9.67
C THR A 41 -2.52 -4.55 8.62
N ALA A 42 -3.25 -5.60 9.02
CA ALA A 42 -4.25 -6.20 8.14
C ALA A 42 -5.29 -5.17 7.71
N GLU A 43 -5.70 -4.28 8.62
CA GLU A 43 -6.66 -3.22 8.31
C GLU A 43 -6.13 -2.29 7.22
N LYS A 44 -4.87 -1.89 7.31
CA LYS A 44 -4.26 -1.02 6.30
C LYS A 44 -4.14 -1.73 4.96
N LEU A 45 -3.79 -3.01 4.96
CA LEU A 45 -3.74 -3.80 3.72
C LEU A 45 -5.10 -3.87 3.04
N VAL A 46 -6.16 -4.10 3.82
CA VAL A 46 -7.52 -4.14 3.27
C VAL A 46 -7.90 -2.80 2.67
N LYS A 47 -7.58 -1.69 3.34
CA LYS A 47 -7.88 -0.35 2.82
C LYS A 47 -7.13 -0.08 1.52
N LEU A 48 -5.87 -0.48 1.44
CA LEU A 48 -5.10 -0.34 0.20
C LEU A 48 -5.70 -1.16 -0.92
N ALA A 49 -6.06 -2.41 -0.64
CA ALA A 49 -6.67 -3.29 -1.63
C ALA A 49 -7.98 -2.71 -2.17
N GLN A 50 -8.81 -2.19 -1.29
CA GLN A 50 -10.08 -1.58 -1.68
C GLN A 50 -9.87 -0.32 -2.51
N PHE A 51 -8.90 0.50 -2.11
CA PHE A 51 -8.62 1.74 -2.83
C PHE A 51 -8.11 1.47 -4.25
N TYR A 52 -7.18 0.54 -4.40
CA TYR A 52 -6.60 0.19 -5.71
C TYR A 52 -7.44 -0.82 -6.48
N LYS A 53 -8.49 -1.36 -5.87
CA LYS A 53 -9.36 -2.39 -6.48
C LYS A 53 -8.56 -3.62 -6.89
N VAL A 54 -7.68 -4.05 -6.00
CA VAL A 54 -6.89 -5.27 -6.17
C VAL A 54 -7.08 -6.15 -4.93
N SER A 55 -6.63 -7.41 -5.01
CA SER A 55 -6.69 -8.29 -3.85
C SER A 55 -5.54 -8.01 -2.89
N VAL A 56 -5.73 -8.35 -1.62
CA VAL A 56 -4.64 -8.30 -0.64
C VAL A 56 -3.53 -9.27 -1.06
N ASP A 57 -3.89 -10.43 -1.61
CA ASP A 57 -2.91 -11.39 -2.10
C ASP A 57 -2.00 -10.78 -3.17
N TYR A 58 -2.56 -9.97 -4.07
CA TYR A 58 -1.76 -9.28 -5.06
C TYR A 58 -0.76 -8.33 -4.40
N ILE A 59 -1.21 -7.57 -3.41
CA ILE A 59 -0.34 -6.62 -2.69
C ILE A 59 0.80 -7.37 -2.00
N LEU A 60 0.51 -8.53 -1.43
CA LEU A 60 1.51 -9.34 -0.74
C LEU A 60 2.44 -10.12 -1.68
N GLY A 61 2.16 -10.09 -2.99
CA GLY A 61 2.97 -10.80 -3.96
C GLY A 61 2.68 -12.29 -4.04
N LEU A 62 1.56 -12.74 -3.50
CA LEU A 62 1.18 -14.16 -3.52
C LEU A 62 0.52 -14.57 -4.83
N THR A 63 0.08 -13.60 -5.62
CA THR A 63 -0.52 -13.85 -6.92
C THR A 63 -0.23 -12.68 -7.85
N ASP A 64 -0.24 -12.92 -9.15
CA ASP A 64 -0.11 -11.87 -10.17
C ASP A 64 -1.48 -11.35 -10.62
N LYS A 65 -2.56 -11.93 -10.14
CA LYS A 65 -3.91 -11.50 -10.49
C LYS A 65 -4.35 -10.39 -9.53
N LYS A 66 -4.77 -9.29 -10.08
CA LYS A 66 -5.33 -8.19 -9.31
C LYS A 66 -6.75 -8.53 -8.86
#